data_3db0e89243fe8884315cd3eccf067cc9
#
_entry.id   3db0e89243fe8884315cd3eccf067cc9
#
_cell.length_a   1.000
_cell.length_b   1.000
_cell.length_c   1.000
_cell.angle_alpha   90.00
_cell.angle_beta   90.00
_cell.angle_gamma   90.00
#
_symmetry.space_group_name_H-M   'P 1'
#
loop_
_entity.id
_entity.type
_entity.pdbx_description
1 polymer ?
#
loop_
_entity_poly.entity_id
_entity_poly.type
_entity_poly.pdbx_seq_one_letter_code
_entity_poly.pdbx_strand_id
1 'polypeptide(L)'
;MYYSFFEIFSIGVGPSSSHTVGPMRAAKRYIDNLHKKELFDKVERVEATLYGSLALTGFGHGTVKAIVYGFMGLEAEAIDPEKPYVSAVERDKILHLGQERPIPFDIEKDVIFEKQTFLPEHSNGMRFRAYDRDGNVLLDEVYFSVGGGTIARQDEISRRVEREPYKVPFDYSSAAELLEICEKEGLSIADVVLINEAALRPHDEVMEGIGKIHRVMQASIDRGMKAKGTLPGGLNIERRAHEIYCRLEQKFRDNDYDPLLMIDWINLWGFAVAEE
;
A
#
# COMPACT_ATOMS: atom_id res chain seq x y z
N MET A 1 -9.84 -13.61 -18.06
CA MET A 1 -8.38 -13.32 -17.87
C MET A 1 -8.06 -13.54 -16.39
N TYR A 2 -7.16 -14.46 -16.11
CA TYR A 2 -6.72 -14.80 -14.73
C TYR A 2 -5.83 -13.69 -14.14
N TYR A 3 -6.06 -13.40 -12.86
CA TYR A 3 -5.21 -12.54 -12.04
C TYR A 3 -4.53 -13.40 -10.99
N SER A 4 -3.21 -13.31 -10.85
CA SER A 4 -2.49 -14.04 -9.83
C SER A 4 -2.94 -13.60 -8.43
N PHE A 5 -3.00 -14.55 -7.50
CA PHE A 5 -3.24 -14.29 -6.08
C PHE A 5 -2.32 -13.20 -5.52
N PHE A 6 -1.06 -13.19 -5.94
CA PHE A 6 -0.06 -12.21 -5.50
C PHE A 6 -0.19 -10.83 -6.15
N GLU A 7 -1.10 -10.67 -7.11
CA GLU A 7 -1.48 -9.36 -7.64
C GLU A 7 -2.70 -8.79 -6.93
N ILE A 8 -3.57 -9.69 -6.45
CA ILE A 8 -4.76 -9.32 -5.69
C ILE A 8 -4.37 -8.95 -4.26
N PHE A 9 -3.51 -9.75 -3.63
CA PHE A 9 -3.02 -9.54 -2.27
C PHE A 9 -1.60 -9.01 -2.29
N SER A 10 -1.38 -7.82 -1.74
CA SER A 10 -0.06 -7.24 -1.56
C SER A 10 0.14 -6.81 -0.11
N ILE A 11 1.35 -7.05 0.41
CA ILE A 11 1.77 -6.54 1.70
C ILE A 11 2.10 -5.07 1.53
N GLY A 12 1.69 -4.24 2.48
CA GLY A 12 1.95 -2.81 2.46
C GLY A 12 1.67 -2.19 3.81
N VAL A 13 1.90 -0.90 3.91
CA VAL A 13 1.69 -0.08 5.12
C VAL A 13 0.54 0.90 4.90
N GLY A 14 -0.18 1.19 5.98
CA GLY A 14 -1.25 2.19 6.02
C GLY A 14 -2.62 1.68 5.52
N PRO A 15 -3.66 2.52 5.66
CA PRO A 15 -5.04 2.10 5.53
C PRO A 15 -5.52 1.95 4.07
N SER A 16 -4.70 2.34 3.08
CA SER A 16 -5.15 2.41 1.69
C SER A 16 -4.09 1.98 0.69
N SER A 17 -4.42 0.99 -0.16
CA SER A 17 -3.51 0.60 -1.24
C SER A 17 -3.30 1.72 -2.27
N SER A 18 -4.34 2.48 -2.62
CA SER A 18 -4.26 3.56 -3.62
C SER A 18 -3.70 4.87 -3.07
N HIS A 19 -3.91 5.19 -1.78
CA HIS A 19 -3.50 6.46 -1.18
C HIS A 19 -2.28 6.34 -0.26
N THR A 20 -1.81 5.14 0.03
CA THR A 20 -0.62 4.89 0.84
C THR A 20 0.41 4.07 0.07
N VAL A 21 0.12 2.80 -0.26
CA VAL A 21 1.09 1.91 -0.93
C VAL A 21 1.48 2.41 -2.33
N GLY A 22 0.51 2.86 -3.14
CA GLY A 22 0.76 3.42 -4.45
C GLY A 22 1.70 4.64 -4.42
N PRO A 23 1.40 5.70 -3.65
CA PRO A 23 2.31 6.83 -3.47
C PRO A 23 3.70 6.46 -2.95
N MET A 24 3.81 5.52 -2.03
CA MET A 24 5.09 5.01 -1.56
C MET A 24 5.91 4.37 -2.68
N ARG A 25 5.30 3.44 -3.43
CA ARG A 25 5.94 2.77 -4.57
C ARG A 25 6.33 3.77 -5.67
N ALA A 26 5.49 4.78 -5.92
CA ALA A 26 5.78 5.81 -6.91
C ALA A 26 6.99 6.66 -6.50
N ALA A 27 7.05 7.09 -5.25
CA ALA A 27 8.18 7.86 -4.72
C ALA A 27 9.47 7.02 -4.72
N LYS A 28 9.41 5.74 -4.33
CA LYS A 28 10.55 4.84 -4.43
C LYS A 28 11.00 4.65 -5.88
N ARG A 29 10.09 4.39 -6.81
CA ARG A 29 10.43 4.27 -8.23
C ARG A 29 11.09 5.51 -8.79
N TYR A 30 10.68 6.68 -8.31
CA TYR A 30 11.31 7.95 -8.67
C TYR A 30 12.78 8.00 -8.22
N ILE A 31 13.09 7.55 -7.00
CA ILE A 31 14.47 7.44 -6.51
C ILE A 31 15.27 6.45 -7.35
N ASP A 32 14.70 5.28 -7.67
CA ASP A 32 15.35 4.30 -8.55
C ASP A 32 15.64 4.89 -9.95
N ASN A 33 14.77 5.76 -10.47
CA ASN A 33 14.99 6.44 -11.73
C ASN A 33 16.10 7.50 -11.65
N LEU A 34 16.26 8.20 -10.52
CA LEU A 34 17.37 9.10 -10.29
C LEU A 34 18.71 8.34 -10.34
N HIS A 35 18.79 7.18 -9.71
CA HIS A 35 19.97 6.31 -9.78
C HIS A 35 20.23 5.82 -11.21
N LYS A 36 19.22 5.27 -11.91
CA LYS A 36 19.34 4.79 -13.28
C LYS A 36 19.80 5.83 -14.29
N LYS A 37 19.49 7.11 -14.01
CA LYS A 37 19.85 8.25 -14.86
C LYS A 37 21.15 8.93 -14.39
N GLU A 38 21.82 8.40 -13.37
CA GLU A 38 23.06 8.98 -12.79
C GLU A 38 22.90 10.42 -12.30
N LEU A 39 21.69 10.74 -11.78
CA LEU A 39 21.34 12.06 -11.28
C LEU A 39 21.32 12.14 -9.75
N PHE A 40 21.26 11.00 -9.07
CA PHE A 40 21.03 10.90 -7.63
C PHE A 40 22.03 11.74 -6.80
N ASP A 41 23.31 11.67 -7.12
CA ASP A 41 24.37 12.40 -6.40
C ASP A 41 24.30 13.94 -6.55
N LYS A 42 23.55 14.41 -7.53
CA LYS A 42 23.37 15.85 -7.80
C LYS A 42 22.13 16.44 -7.10
N VAL A 43 21.29 15.59 -6.50
CA VAL A 43 20.05 16.03 -5.88
C VAL A 43 20.32 16.78 -4.58
N GLU A 44 19.84 18.01 -4.49
CA GLU A 44 19.90 18.83 -3.26
C GLU A 44 18.51 19.09 -2.67
N ARG A 45 17.44 18.93 -3.45
CA ARG A 45 16.07 19.08 -3.00
C ARG A 45 15.15 18.16 -3.80
N VAL A 46 14.12 17.65 -3.14
CA VAL A 46 12.99 16.96 -3.80
C VAL A 46 11.67 17.60 -3.41
N GLU A 47 10.70 17.50 -4.30
CA GLU A 47 9.35 18.07 -4.13
C GLU A 47 8.31 17.05 -4.60
N ALA A 48 7.21 16.96 -3.88
CA ALA A 48 6.04 16.16 -4.25
C ALA A 48 4.82 17.05 -4.41
N THR A 49 4.14 17.00 -5.54
CA THR A 49 2.84 17.66 -5.74
C THR A 49 1.76 16.59 -5.91
N LEU A 50 0.73 16.66 -5.09
CA LEU A 50 -0.43 15.76 -5.11
C LEU A 50 -1.59 16.42 -5.82
N TYR A 51 -2.32 15.65 -6.64
CA TYR A 51 -3.46 16.11 -7.42
C TYR A 51 -4.72 15.31 -7.13
N GLY A 52 -5.87 15.88 -7.43
CA GLY A 52 -7.18 15.23 -7.39
C GLY A 52 -7.47 14.55 -6.06
N SER A 53 -7.80 13.26 -6.08
CA SER A 53 -8.18 12.51 -4.88
C SER A 53 -7.04 12.43 -3.86
N LEU A 54 -5.78 12.30 -4.29
CA LEU A 54 -4.62 12.31 -3.38
C LEU A 54 -4.47 13.65 -2.65
N ALA A 55 -4.75 14.77 -3.33
CA ALA A 55 -4.70 16.09 -2.69
C ALA A 55 -5.86 16.33 -1.73
N LEU A 56 -7.05 15.77 -2.02
CA LEU A 56 -8.26 15.98 -1.22
C LEU A 56 -8.32 15.10 0.03
N THR A 57 -7.90 13.85 -0.08
CA THR A 57 -8.09 12.84 0.98
C THR A 57 -6.78 12.23 1.50
N GLY A 58 -5.65 12.48 0.82
CA GLY A 58 -4.37 11.85 1.11
C GLY A 58 -3.82 12.13 2.52
N PHE A 59 -4.13 13.31 3.09
CA PHE A 59 -3.71 13.62 4.46
C PHE A 59 -4.24 12.59 5.47
N GLY A 60 -5.55 12.30 5.43
CA GLY A 60 -6.17 11.30 6.30
C GLY A 60 -5.75 9.85 6.03
N HIS A 61 -5.23 9.55 4.83
CA HIS A 61 -4.76 8.23 4.45
C HIS A 61 -3.24 8.03 4.62
N GLY A 62 -2.54 9.00 5.22
CA GLY A 62 -1.10 8.89 5.43
C GLY A 62 -0.25 8.97 4.15
N THR A 63 -0.79 9.58 3.07
CA THR A 63 -0.07 9.72 1.78
C THR A 63 1.27 10.43 1.93
N VAL A 64 1.34 11.46 2.78
CA VAL A 64 2.59 12.20 3.06
C VAL A 64 3.65 11.27 3.65
N LYS A 65 3.27 10.48 4.65
CA LYS A 65 4.17 9.48 5.27
C LYS A 65 4.67 8.48 4.24
N ALA A 66 3.77 8.00 3.39
CA ALA A 66 4.09 7.04 2.34
C ALA A 66 5.11 7.60 1.34
N ILE A 67 4.96 8.87 0.92
CA ILE A 67 5.91 9.55 0.02
C ILE A 67 7.28 9.69 0.69
N VAL A 68 7.32 10.08 1.96
CA VAL A 68 8.58 10.16 2.73
C VAL A 68 9.27 8.80 2.77
N TYR A 69 8.55 7.72 3.06
CA TYR A 69 9.09 6.36 3.05
C TYR A 69 9.65 5.98 1.67
N GLY A 70 8.90 6.29 0.60
CA GLY A 70 9.34 6.04 -0.77
C GLY A 70 10.59 6.85 -1.15
N PHE A 71 10.67 8.12 -0.80
CA PHE A 71 11.86 8.94 -1.00
C PHE A 71 13.06 8.45 -0.18
N MET A 72 12.83 7.83 0.97
CA MET A 72 13.88 7.13 1.72
C MET A 72 14.29 5.80 1.07
N GLY A 73 13.67 5.38 -0.05
CA GLY A 73 13.99 4.12 -0.71
C GLY A 73 13.44 2.88 -0.02
N LEU A 74 12.51 3.04 0.94
CA LEU A 74 11.93 1.91 1.67
C LEU A 74 10.92 1.16 0.81
N GLU A 75 10.92 -0.18 0.95
CA GLU A 75 9.95 -1.06 0.29
C GLU A 75 8.67 -1.17 1.13
N ALA A 76 7.51 -1.08 0.47
CA ALA A 76 6.22 -1.15 1.16
C ALA A 76 6.01 -2.49 1.89
N GLU A 77 6.59 -3.56 1.37
CA GLU A 77 6.52 -4.91 1.90
C GLU A 77 7.48 -5.20 3.05
N ALA A 78 8.47 -4.32 3.27
CA ALA A 78 9.55 -4.51 4.24
C ALA A 78 9.60 -3.44 5.33
N ILE A 79 8.70 -2.44 5.25
CA ILE A 79 8.68 -1.37 6.24
C ILE A 79 8.26 -1.89 7.62
N ASP A 80 8.93 -1.40 8.64
CA ASP A 80 8.56 -1.63 10.03
C ASP A 80 7.63 -0.51 10.48
N PRO A 81 6.33 -0.78 10.71
CA PRO A 81 5.36 0.27 11.07
C PRO A 81 5.63 0.91 12.45
N GLU A 82 6.42 0.27 13.32
CA GLU A 82 6.74 0.77 14.66
C GLU A 82 7.90 1.79 14.66
N LYS A 83 8.66 1.89 13.56
CA LYS A 83 9.77 2.83 13.47
C LYS A 83 9.32 4.27 13.18
N PRO A 84 9.86 5.26 13.90
CA PRO A 84 9.43 6.66 13.79
C PRO A 84 10.13 7.40 12.61
N TYR A 85 10.16 6.83 11.41
CA TYR A 85 10.85 7.41 10.26
C TYR A 85 10.43 8.87 9.98
N VAL A 86 9.11 9.12 9.95
CA VAL A 86 8.56 10.43 9.58
C VAL A 86 8.74 11.44 10.69
N SER A 87 8.60 11.03 11.96
CA SER A 87 8.80 11.93 13.09
C SER A 87 10.23 12.50 13.16
N ALA A 88 11.22 11.74 12.71
CA ALA A 88 12.59 12.23 12.58
C ALA A 88 12.69 13.32 11.49
N VAL A 89 12.07 13.09 10.32
CA VAL A 89 12.04 14.07 9.22
C VAL A 89 11.30 15.34 9.63
N GLU A 90 10.15 15.23 10.30
CA GLU A 90 9.37 16.37 10.80
C GLU A 90 10.17 17.24 11.77
N ARG A 91 10.89 16.60 12.69
CA ARG A 91 11.69 17.29 13.73
C ARG A 91 12.93 17.94 13.14
N ASP A 92 13.68 17.19 12.35
CA ASP A 92 15.04 17.58 11.94
C ASP A 92 15.05 18.32 10.60
N LYS A 93 13.94 18.31 9.85
CA LYS A 93 13.80 18.87 8.47
C LYS A 93 14.86 18.30 7.53
N ILE A 94 15.26 17.06 7.75
CA ILE A 94 16.24 16.32 6.94
C ILE A 94 15.62 15.00 6.49
N LEU A 95 15.68 14.76 5.19
CA LEU A 95 15.30 13.50 4.57
C LEU A 95 16.57 12.75 4.17
N HIS A 96 16.68 11.48 4.61
CA HIS A 96 17.73 10.60 4.09
C HIS A 96 17.27 9.96 2.77
N LEU A 97 17.52 10.68 1.67
CA LEU A 97 17.14 10.26 0.33
C LEU A 97 17.80 8.93 -0.01
N GLY A 98 17.00 7.93 -0.44
CA GLY A 98 17.49 6.58 -0.73
C GLY A 98 18.19 5.88 0.44
N GLN A 99 18.04 6.34 1.69
CA GLN A 99 18.80 5.94 2.88
C GLN A 99 20.30 6.30 2.84
N GLU A 100 20.77 6.98 1.81
CA GLU A 100 22.18 7.26 1.55
C GLU A 100 22.55 8.71 1.77
N ARG A 101 21.66 9.64 1.32
CA ARG A 101 22.00 11.05 1.23
C ARG A 101 21.07 11.92 2.08
N PRO A 102 21.57 12.63 3.10
CA PRO A 102 20.79 13.60 3.83
C PRO A 102 20.61 14.88 2.99
N ILE A 103 19.36 15.29 2.78
CA ILE A 103 19.00 16.54 2.12
C ILE A 103 17.99 17.32 2.97
N PRO A 104 17.93 18.66 2.87
CA PRO A 104 16.86 19.44 3.47
C PRO A 104 15.49 19.01 2.92
N PHE A 105 14.51 18.84 3.80
CA PHE A 105 13.15 18.50 3.41
C PHE A 105 12.16 18.96 4.48
N ASP A 106 11.31 19.88 4.11
CA ASP A 106 10.22 20.37 4.95
C ASP A 106 8.88 19.87 4.42
N ILE A 107 8.26 18.92 5.13
CA ILE A 107 6.99 18.31 4.72
C ILE A 107 5.92 19.37 4.38
N GLU A 108 5.86 20.47 5.13
CA GLU A 108 4.87 21.53 4.90
C GLU A 108 5.11 22.34 3.62
N LYS A 109 6.36 22.37 3.13
CA LYS A 109 6.76 23.14 1.93
C LYS A 109 6.99 22.26 0.71
N ASP A 110 7.57 21.08 0.93
CA ASP A 110 8.01 20.20 -0.14
C ASP A 110 6.96 19.14 -0.52
N VAL A 111 5.84 19.05 0.24
CA VAL A 111 4.66 18.26 -0.16
C VAL A 111 3.47 19.21 -0.40
N ILE A 112 3.15 19.42 -1.66
CA ILE A 112 2.15 20.39 -2.13
C ILE A 112 0.83 19.67 -2.42
N PHE A 113 -0.27 20.13 -1.86
CA PHE A 113 -1.62 19.63 -2.10
C PHE A 113 -2.34 20.54 -3.11
N GLU A 114 -2.31 20.16 -4.40
CA GLU A 114 -2.99 20.90 -5.46
C GLU A 114 -4.43 20.40 -5.59
N LYS A 115 -5.32 20.95 -4.74
CA LYS A 115 -6.71 20.47 -4.57
C LYS A 115 -7.64 20.86 -5.72
N GLN A 116 -7.28 21.84 -6.53
CA GLN A 116 -8.14 22.35 -7.60
C GLN A 116 -7.82 21.74 -8.96
N THR A 117 -6.67 21.07 -9.08
CA THR A 117 -6.21 20.48 -10.34
C THR A 117 -6.44 18.96 -10.34
N PHE A 118 -7.08 18.49 -11.39
CA PHE A 118 -7.26 17.07 -11.69
C PHE A 118 -6.51 16.76 -12.98
N LEU A 119 -5.61 15.80 -12.91
CA LEU A 119 -4.91 15.32 -14.11
C LEU A 119 -5.89 14.46 -14.94
N PRO A 120 -5.88 14.60 -16.27
CA PRO A 120 -6.89 13.96 -17.12
C PRO A 120 -6.77 12.43 -17.17
N GLU A 121 -5.59 11.89 -16.92
CA GLU A 121 -5.31 10.46 -17.05
C GLU A 121 -5.89 9.65 -15.89
N HIS A 122 -5.82 10.15 -14.66
CA HIS A 122 -6.35 9.46 -13.47
C HIS A 122 -6.49 10.42 -12.28
N SER A 123 -7.47 10.16 -11.40
CA SER A 123 -7.76 11.00 -10.22
C SER A 123 -6.67 10.96 -9.13
N ASN A 124 -5.85 9.90 -9.08
CA ASN A 124 -4.80 9.74 -8.07
C ASN A 124 -3.43 10.10 -8.65
N GLY A 125 -3.29 11.36 -9.08
CA GLY A 125 -2.05 11.87 -9.67
C GLY A 125 -1.08 12.42 -8.65
N MET A 126 0.21 12.26 -8.92
CA MET A 126 1.31 12.85 -8.15
C MET A 126 2.48 13.18 -9.07
N ARG A 127 3.18 14.26 -8.78
CA ARG A 127 4.34 14.72 -9.54
C ARG A 127 5.52 14.83 -8.59
N PHE A 128 6.66 14.30 -8.98
CA PHE A 128 7.90 14.41 -8.24
C PHE A 128 8.94 15.17 -9.03
N ARG A 129 9.65 16.09 -8.35
CA ARG A 129 10.73 16.87 -8.92
C ARG A 129 11.97 16.78 -8.04
N ALA A 130 13.12 16.68 -8.66
CA ALA A 130 14.41 16.79 -8.02
C ALA A 130 15.16 18.00 -8.59
N TYR A 131 15.87 18.70 -7.72
CA TYR A 131 16.58 19.90 -8.06
C TYR A 131 18.06 19.79 -7.66
N ASP A 132 18.93 20.40 -8.46
CA ASP A 132 20.34 20.55 -8.14
C ASP A 132 20.58 21.76 -7.19
N ARG A 133 21.86 22.02 -6.87
CA ARG A 133 22.30 23.11 -6.01
C ARG A 133 21.91 24.50 -6.53
N ASP A 134 21.82 24.65 -7.85
CA ASP A 134 21.51 25.94 -8.50
C ASP A 134 19.98 26.10 -8.69
N GLY A 135 19.18 25.13 -8.25
CA GLY A 135 17.72 25.12 -8.37
C GLY A 135 17.22 24.68 -9.75
N ASN A 136 18.08 24.12 -10.60
CA ASN A 136 17.65 23.55 -11.86
C ASN A 136 16.96 22.19 -11.64
N VAL A 137 15.92 21.92 -12.44
CA VAL A 137 15.21 20.64 -12.40
C VAL A 137 16.08 19.55 -13.03
N LEU A 138 16.45 18.57 -12.23
CA LEU A 138 17.20 17.37 -12.68
C LEU A 138 16.28 16.30 -13.27
N LEU A 139 15.15 16.07 -12.62
CA LEU A 139 14.15 15.08 -13.04
C LEU A 139 12.76 15.58 -12.65
N ASP A 140 11.80 15.45 -13.56
CA ASP A 140 10.40 15.80 -13.39
C ASP A 140 9.54 14.65 -13.95
N GLU A 141 8.82 13.95 -13.10
CA GLU A 141 8.01 12.81 -13.50
C GLU A 141 6.64 12.84 -12.81
N VAL A 142 5.61 12.44 -13.58
CA VAL A 142 4.23 12.30 -13.10
C VAL A 142 3.88 10.82 -13.00
N TYR A 143 3.27 10.46 -11.88
CA TYR A 143 2.83 9.12 -11.54
C TYR A 143 1.35 9.10 -11.18
N PHE A 144 0.74 7.93 -11.34
CA PHE A 144 -0.63 7.67 -10.95
C PHE A 144 -0.71 6.38 -10.14
N SER A 145 -1.48 6.41 -9.05
CA SER A 145 -1.84 5.20 -8.31
C SER A 145 -3.14 4.64 -8.89
N VAL A 146 -3.02 3.55 -9.65
CA VAL A 146 -4.12 3.02 -10.49
C VAL A 146 -4.93 1.90 -9.82
N GLY A 147 -4.68 1.63 -8.53
CA GLY A 147 -5.41 0.66 -7.71
C GLY A 147 -4.54 -0.52 -7.27
N GLY A 148 -4.92 -1.17 -6.16
CA GLY A 148 -4.17 -2.31 -5.61
C GLY A 148 -2.72 -2.03 -5.22
N GLY A 149 -2.33 -0.77 -5.07
CA GLY A 149 -0.92 -0.37 -4.90
C GLY A 149 -0.11 -0.37 -6.20
N THR A 150 -0.74 -0.63 -7.34
CA THR A 150 -0.10 -0.52 -8.67
C THR A 150 0.06 0.94 -9.06
N ILE A 151 1.17 1.24 -9.70
CA ILE A 151 1.50 2.59 -10.18
C ILE A 151 1.82 2.58 -11.68
N ALA A 152 1.53 3.70 -12.34
CA ALA A 152 1.94 3.95 -13.71
C ALA A 152 2.52 5.35 -13.83
N ARG A 153 3.55 5.55 -14.66
CA ARG A 153 3.97 6.88 -15.10
C ARG A 153 3.00 7.42 -16.14
N GLN A 154 3.02 8.73 -16.35
CA GLN A 154 2.16 9.42 -17.32
C GLN A 154 2.31 8.86 -18.75
N ASP A 155 3.52 8.52 -19.16
CA ASP A 155 3.78 7.93 -20.47
C ASP A 155 3.37 6.45 -20.59
N GLU A 156 3.20 5.76 -19.47
CA GLU A 156 2.77 4.37 -19.39
C GLU A 156 1.24 4.24 -19.35
N ILE A 157 0.55 5.13 -18.62
CA ILE A 157 -0.92 5.06 -18.48
C ILE A 157 -1.65 5.29 -19.81
N SER A 158 -1.06 6.11 -20.69
CA SER A 158 -1.58 6.35 -22.04
C SER A 158 -1.33 5.17 -22.98
N ARG A 159 -0.34 4.36 -22.70
CA ARG A 159 -0.11 3.10 -23.37
C ARG A 159 -0.89 2.05 -22.57
N ARG A 160 -2.10 1.68 -23.01
CA ARG A 160 -2.70 0.43 -22.59
C ARG A 160 -1.73 -0.68 -22.99
N VAL A 161 -0.80 -1.02 -22.10
CA VAL A 161 -0.05 -2.26 -22.23
C VAL A 161 -1.10 -3.34 -22.09
N GLU A 162 -1.56 -3.89 -23.21
CA GLU A 162 -2.34 -5.12 -23.20
C GLU A 162 -1.46 -6.14 -22.52
N ARG A 163 -1.82 -6.45 -21.28
CA ARG A 163 -1.12 -7.47 -20.52
C ARG A 163 -1.33 -8.79 -21.23
N GLU A 164 -0.26 -9.48 -21.58
CA GLU A 164 -0.40 -10.86 -22.03
C GLU A 164 -1.07 -11.69 -20.92
N PRO A 165 -2.18 -12.38 -21.25
CA PRO A 165 -2.87 -13.20 -20.26
C PRO A 165 -1.94 -14.31 -19.76
N TYR A 166 -1.99 -14.59 -18.48
CA TYR A 166 -1.31 -15.75 -17.93
C TYR A 166 -1.83 -17.03 -18.60
N LYS A 167 -0.91 -17.91 -18.99
CA LYS A 167 -1.24 -19.26 -19.43
C LYS A 167 -1.39 -20.14 -18.19
N VAL A 168 -2.61 -20.36 -17.77
CA VAL A 168 -2.95 -21.17 -16.59
C VAL A 168 -3.82 -22.36 -17.00
N PRO A 169 -3.81 -23.48 -16.26
CA PRO A 169 -4.63 -24.65 -16.52
C PRO A 169 -6.13 -24.34 -16.53
N PHE A 170 -6.58 -23.45 -15.65
CA PHE A 170 -7.99 -23.10 -15.46
C PHE A 170 -8.17 -21.59 -15.59
N ASP A 171 -8.43 -21.10 -16.79
CA ASP A 171 -8.80 -19.69 -16.97
C ASP A 171 -10.31 -19.51 -16.75
N TYR A 172 -10.70 -18.47 -16.03
CA TYR A 172 -12.09 -18.09 -15.79
C TYR A 172 -12.22 -16.58 -15.74
N SER A 173 -13.40 -16.08 -16.08
CA SER A 173 -13.74 -14.66 -16.12
C SER A 173 -14.94 -14.32 -15.22
N SER A 174 -15.61 -15.34 -14.69
CA SER A 174 -16.77 -15.19 -13.82
C SER A 174 -16.79 -16.24 -12.72
N ALA A 175 -17.55 -15.95 -11.65
CA ALA A 175 -17.77 -16.93 -10.58
C ALA A 175 -18.51 -18.19 -11.07
N ALA A 176 -19.39 -18.04 -12.06
CA ALA A 176 -20.12 -19.19 -12.65
C ALA A 176 -19.14 -20.15 -13.33
N GLU A 177 -18.23 -19.64 -14.19
CA GLU A 177 -17.20 -20.45 -14.84
C GLU A 177 -16.27 -21.13 -13.82
N LEU A 178 -15.89 -20.44 -12.74
CA LEU A 178 -15.08 -21.01 -11.67
C LEU A 178 -15.81 -22.18 -10.99
N LEU A 179 -17.10 -22.04 -10.68
CA LEU A 179 -17.89 -23.10 -10.09
C LEU A 179 -18.07 -24.30 -11.02
N GLU A 180 -18.29 -24.06 -12.33
CA GLU A 180 -18.35 -25.15 -13.34
C GLU A 180 -17.03 -25.94 -13.40
N ILE A 181 -15.89 -25.26 -13.32
CA ILE A 181 -14.57 -25.90 -13.24
C ILE A 181 -14.48 -26.76 -11.99
N CYS A 182 -14.85 -26.20 -10.82
CA CYS A 182 -14.82 -26.92 -9.55
C CYS A 182 -15.68 -28.19 -9.58
N GLU A 183 -16.89 -28.09 -10.11
CA GLU A 183 -17.81 -29.24 -10.21
C GLU A 183 -17.30 -30.29 -11.17
N LYS A 184 -16.84 -29.90 -12.36
CA LYS A 184 -16.35 -30.79 -13.39
C LYS A 184 -15.09 -31.55 -12.99
N GLU A 185 -14.14 -30.87 -12.36
CA GLU A 185 -12.83 -31.44 -12.02
C GLU A 185 -12.81 -32.01 -10.59
N GLY A 186 -13.87 -31.84 -9.81
CA GLY A 186 -13.95 -32.29 -8.40
C GLY A 186 -13.01 -31.52 -7.49
N LEU A 187 -12.74 -30.25 -7.78
CA LEU A 187 -11.79 -29.38 -7.08
C LEU A 187 -12.52 -28.33 -6.24
N SER A 188 -11.90 -27.90 -5.14
CA SER A 188 -12.31 -26.68 -4.45
C SER A 188 -11.81 -25.43 -5.20
N ILE A 189 -12.38 -24.25 -4.90
CA ILE A 189 -11.89 -22.95 -5.41
C ILE A 189 -10.41 -22.77 -5.05
N ALA A 190 -10.01 -23.17 -3.84
CA ALA A 190 -8.62 -23.09 -3.39
C ALA A 190 -7.69 -23.97 -4.24
N ASP A 191 -8.13 -25.21 -4.58
CA ASP A 191 -7.33 -26.11 -5.44
C ASP A 191 -7.14 -25.52 -6.83
N VAL A 192 -8.18 -24.96 -7.44
CA VAL A 192 -8.11 -24.31 -8.76
C VAL A 192 -7.11 -23.16 -8.74
N VAL A 193 -7.16 -22.30 -7.70
CA VAL A 193 -6.22 -21.17 -7.56
C VAL A 193 -4.79 -21.66 -7.37
N LEU A 194 -4.56 -22.67 -6.50
CA LEU A 194 -3.24 -23.24 -6.26
C LEU A 194 -2.65 -23.91 -7.51
N ILE A 195 -3.45 -24.60 -8.30
CA ILE A 195 -3.01 -25.22 -9.55
C ILE A 195 -2.61 -24.13 -10.55
N ASN A 196 -3.38 -23.07 -10.67
CA ASN A 196 -3.06 -21.93 -11.54
C ASN A 196 -1.77 -21.23 -11.09
N GLU A 197 -1.60 -20.95 -9.80
CA GLU A 197 -0.38 -20.33 -9.27
C GLU A 197 0.85 -21.23 -9.46
N ALA A 198 0.71 -22.55 -9.27
CA ALA A 198 1.79 -23.51 -9.48
C ALA A 198 2.22 -23.64 -10.94
N ALA A 199 1.38 -23.24 -11.89
CA ALA A 199 1.76 -23.12 -13.30
C ALA A 199 2.61 -21.88 -13.61
N LEU A 200 2.58 -20.88 -12.74
CA LEU A 200 3.30 -19.61 -12.91
C LEU A 200 4.65 -19.58 -12.16
N ARG A 201 4.76 -20.37 -11.08
CA ARG A 201 5.95 -20.41 -10.19
C ARG A 201 6.00 -21.73 -9.40
N PRO A 202 7.16 -22.09 -8.82
CA PRO A 202 7.29 -23.30 -8.01
C PRO A 202 6.26 -23.34 -6.87
N HIS A 203 5.70 -24.50 -6.60
CA HIS A 203 4.67 -24.71 -5.56
C HIS A 203 5.14 -24.21 -4.17
N ASP A 204 6.40 -24.49 -3.81
CA ASP A 204 6.93 -24.07 -2.51
C ASP A 204 6.99 -22.53 -2.39
N GLU A 205 7.31 -21.82 -3.48
CA GLU A 205 7.26 -20.35 -3.54
C GLU A 205 5.83 -19.82 -3.36
N VAL A 206 4.84 -20.50 -3.97
CA VAL A 206 3.42 -20.17 -3.77
C VAL A 206 3.05 -20.31 -2.29
N MET A 207 3.37 -21.44 -1.66
CA MET A 207 3.02 -21.71 -0.26
C MET A 207 3.74 -20.76 0.71
N GLU A 208 5.02 -20.47 0.46
CA GLU A 208 5.78 -19.49 1.25
C GLU A 208 5.17 -18.08 1.14
N GLY A 209 4.83 -17.66 -0.07
CA GLY A 209 4.21 -16.37 -0.34
C GLY A 209 2.86 -16.20 0.37
N ILE A 210 1.98 -17.21 0.27
CA ILE A 210 0.69 -17.22 0.99
C ILE A 210 0.93 -17.18 2.50
N GLY A 211 1.86 -17.99 3.01
CA GLY A 211 2.24 -17.99 4.42
C GLY A 211 2.78 -16.65 4.90
N LYS A 212 3.55 -15.93 4.07
CA LYS A 212 4.03 -14.58 4.37
C LYS A 212 2.86 -13.59 4.51
N ILE A 213 1.93 -13.59 3.56
CA ILE A 213 0.74 -12.72 3.60
C ILE A 213 -0.08 -13.00 4.86
N HIS A 214 -0.33 -14.28 5.18
CA HIS A 214 -1.06 -14.68 6.38
C HIS A 214 -0.38 -14.20 7.67
N ARG A 215 0.94 -14.38 7.79
CA ARG A 215 1.68 -13.92 8.98
C ARG A 215 1.62 -12.40 9.16
N VAL A 216 1.73 -11.63 8.07
CA VAL A 216 1.61 -10.18 8.14
C VAL A 216 0.22 -9.74 8.55
N MET A 217 -0.83 -10.37 7.99
CA MET A 217 -2.22 -10.10 8.36
C MET A 217 -2.48 -10.42 9.84
N GLN A 218 -2.01 -11.56 10.33
CA GLN A 218 -2.15 -11.94 11.74
C GLN A 218 -1.43 -10.95 12.66
N ALA A 219 -0.20 -10.56 12.32
CA ALA A 219 0.56 -9.58 13.10
C ALA A 219 -0.13 -8.21 13.15
N SER A 220 -0.75 -7.77 12.03
CA SER A 220 -1.54 -6.54 11.98
C SER A 220 -2.75 -6.61 12.91
N ILE A 221 -3.51 -7.71 12.88
CA ILE A 221 -4.64 -7.94 13.80
C ILE A 221 -4.17 -7.88 15.25
N ASP A 222 -3.08 -8.58 15.59
CA ASP A 222 -2.56 -8.66 16.96
C ASP A 222 -2.10 -7.29 17.49
N ARG A 223 -1.50 -6.45 16.63
CA ARG A 223 -1.12 -5.08 17.00
C ARG A 223 -2.35 -4.19 17.17
N GLY A 224 -3.28 -4.25 16.21
CA GLY A 224 -4.50 -3.43 16.25
C GLY A 224 -5.39 -3.74 17.45
N MET A 225 -5.51 -5.00 17.87
CA MET A 225 -6.23 -5.38 19.11
C MET A 225 -5.59 -4.81 20.38
N LYS A 226 -4.32 -4.45 20.34
CA LYS A 226 -3.59 -3.85 21.48
C LYS A 226 -3.52 -2.33 21.40
N ALA A 227 -3.65 -1.77 20.21
CA ALA A 227 -3.51 -0.34 19.97
C ALA A 227 -4.64 0.46 20.63
N LYS A 228 -4.28 1.58 21.29
CA LYS A 228 -5.20 2.48 22.01
C LYS A 228 -5.01 3.92 21.55
N GLY A 229 -5.93 4.78 21.96
CA GLY A 229 -5.88 6.23 21.69
C GLY A 229 -6.49 6.58 20.35
N THR A 230 -6.09 7.72 19.81
CA THR A 230 -6.70 8.33 18.62
C THR A 230 -5.93 7.96 17.36
N LEU A 231 -6.64 7.73 16.27
CA LEU A 231 -6.04 7.50 14.95
C LEU A 231 -5.36 8.78 14.45
N PRO A 232 -4.19 8.66 13.81
CA PRO A 232 -3.57 9.80 13.14
C PRO A 232 -4.42 10.26 11.95
N GLY A 233 -4.31 11.54 11.55
CA GLY A 233 -5.02 12.07 10.37
C GLY A 233 -5.99 13.22 10.66
N GLY A 234 -6.03 13.72 11.92
CA GLY A 234 -6.74 14.95 12.28
C GLY A 234 -8.26 14.84 12.45
N LEU A 235 -8.85 13.65 12.24
CA LEU A 235 -10.28 13.41 12.44
C LEU A 235 -10.66 13.08 13.89
N ASN A 236 -9.66 12.90 14.77
CA ASN A 236 -9.83 12.55 16.18
C ASN A 236 -10.69 11.30 16.42
N ILE A 237 -10.55 10.30 15.57
CA ILE A 237 -11.26 9.03 15.69
C ILE A 237 -10.56 8.17 16.74
N GLU A 238 -11.28 7.77 17.78
CA GLU A 238 -10.78 6.86 18.80
C GLU A 238 -10.72 5.43 18.29
N ARG A 239 -9.66 4.69 18.65
CA ARG A 239 -9.53 3.27 18.36
C ARG A 239 -10.50 2.46 19.19
N ARG A 240 -11.22 1.56 18.56
CA ARG A 240 -12.29 0.75 19.17
C ARG A 240 -11.91 -0.73 19.29
N ALA A 241 -10.96 -1.19 18.48
CA ALA A 241 -10.60 -2.61 18.39
C ALA A 241 -10.21 -3.19 19.76
N HIS A 242 -9.42 -2.48 20.54
CA HIS A 242 -9.01 -2.94 21.89
C HIS A 242 -10.20 -3.11 22.84
N GLU A 243 -11.13 -2.18 22.86
CA GLU A 243 -12.31 -2.24 23.73
C GLU A 243 -13.24 -3.39 23.33
N ILE A 244 -13.48 -3.56 22.02
CA ILE A 244 -14.26 -4.67 21.46
C ILE A 244 -13.60 -5.99 21.85
N TYR A 245 -12.28 -6.12 21.70
CA TYR A 245 -11.51 -7.30 22.08
C TYR A 245 -11.71 -7.66 23.55
N CYS A 246 -11.52 -6.69 24.46
CA CYS A 246 -11.71 -6.91 25.89
C CYS A 246 -13.13 -7.39 26.25
N ARG A 247 -14.14 -6.81 25.62
CA ARG A 247 -15.54 -7.20 25.81
C ARG A 247 -15.82 -8.62 25.33
N LEU A 248 -15.31 -8.98 24.14
CA LEU A 248 -15.49 -10.33 23.59
C LEU A 248 -14.75 -11.40 24.42
N GLU A 249 -13.53 -11.11 24.89
CA GLU A 249 -12.80 -12.00 25.80
C GLU A 249 -13.55 -12.22 27.12
N GLN A 250 -14.17 -11.17 27.67
CA GLN A 250 -14.96 -11.30 28.88
C GLN A 250 -16.19 -12.22 28.64
N LYS A 251 -16.95 -11.99 27.56
CA LYS A 251 -18.07 -12.86 27.20
C LYS A 251 -17.67 -14.31 27.03
N PHE A 252 -16.51 -14.57 26.39
CA PHE A 252 -15.98 -15.91 26.24
C PHE A 252 -15.63 -16.57 27.59
N ARG A 253 -15.02 -15.83 28.51
CA ARG A 253 -14.70 -16.32 29.87
C ARG A 253 -15.96 -16.61 30.68
N ASP A 254 -16.99 -15.79 30.52
CA ASP A 254 -18.26 -15.93 31.24
C ASP A 254 -19.17 -17.02 30.65
N ASN A 255 -18.72 -17.70 29.56
CA ASN A 255 -19.50 -18.69 28.84
C ASN A 255 -20.82 -18.15 28.29
N ASP A 256 -20.88 -16.86 28.02
CA ASP A 256 -22.04 -16.15 27.46
C ASP A 256 -22.09 -16.39 25.94
N TYR A 257 -22.77 -17.45 25.53
CA TYR A 257 -22.88 -17.85 24.14
C TYR A 257 -24.00 -17.07 23.44
N ASP A 258 -23.59 -16.15 22.56
CA ASP A 258 -24.45 -15.44 21.62
C ASP A 258 -24.09 -15.85 20.18
N PRO A 259 -25.05 -16.29 19.35
CA PRO A 259 -24.78 -16.62 17.94
C PRO A 259 -24.17 -15.47 17.14
N LEU A 260 -24.37 -14.21 17.56
CA LEU A 260 -23.79 -13.03 16.93
C LEU A 260 -22.32 -12.78 17.28
N LEU A 261 -21.76 -13.49 18.26
CA LEU A 261 -20.35 -13.35 18.64
C LEU A 261 -19.40 -13.58 17.47
N MET A 262 -19.74 -14.49 16.55
CA MET A 262 -18.91 -14.70 15.36
C MET A 262 -18.80 -13.43 14.50
N ILE A 263 -19.90 -12.71 14.33
CA ILE A 263 -19.93 -11.43 13.59
C ILE A 263 -19.12 -10.37 14.33
N ASP A 264 -19.22 -10.33 15.65
CA ASP A 264 -18.44 -9.40 16.48
C ASP A 264 -16.94 -9.67 16.36
N TRP A 265 -16.49 -10.94 16.31
CA TRP A 265 -15.09 -11.30 16.07
C TRP A 265 -14.62 -10.86 14.68
N ILE A 266 -15.42 -11.06 13.63
CA ILE A 266 -15.10 -10.61 12.26
C ILE A 266 -14.96 -9.09 12.22
N ASN A 267 -15.89 -8.37 12.85
CA ASN A 267 -15.85 -6.91 12.95
C ASN A 267 -14.59 -6.46 13.73
N LEU A 268 -14.27 -7.12 14.85
CA LEU A 268 -13.06 -6.83 15.62
C LEU A 268 -11.81 -6.94 14.76
N TRP A 269 -11.64 -8.02 13.99
CA TRP A 269 -10.47 -8.18 13.13
C TRP A 269 -10.39 -7.11 12.05
N GLY A 270 -11.53 -6.73 11.46
CA GLY A 270 -11.62 -5.62 10.50
C GLY A 270 -11.20 -4.29 11.13
N PHE A 271 -11.70 -3.98 12.32
CA PHE A 271 -11.28 -2.77 13.05
C PHE A 271 -9.80 -2.83 13.45
N ALA A 272 -9.32 -3.96 13.92
CA ALA A 272 -7.92 -4.11 14.32
C ALA A 272 -6.97 -3.77 13.16
N VAL A 273 -7.21 -4.33 11.96
CA VAL A 273 -6.40 -4.03 10.77
C VAL A 273 -6.53 -2.56 10.33
N ALA A 274 -7.73 -1.98 10.42
CA ALA A 274 -7.96 -0.60 10.01
C ALA A 274 -7.39 0.43 10.99
N GLU A 275 -7.27 0.07 12.27
CA GLU A 275 -6.89 0.94 13.38
C GLU A 275 -5.44 0.72 13.87
N GLU A 276 -4.72 -0.23 13.30
CA GLU A 276 -3.29 -0.50 13.59
C GLU A 276 -2.35 0.72 13.29
#